data_6979dfe4e58ad7fd8b5cac6ff47e6660
#
_entry.id   6979dfe4e58ad7fd8b5cac6ff47e6660
#
_cell.length_a   1.000
_cell.length_b   1.000
_cell.length_c   1.000
_cell.angle_alpha   90.00
_cell.angle_beta   90.00
_cell.angle_gamma   90.00
#
_symmetry.space_group_name_H-M   'P 1'
#
loop_
_entity.id
_entity.type
_entity.pdbx_description
1 polymer ?
#
loop_
_entity_poly.entity_id
_entity_poly.type
_entity_poly.pdbx_seq_one_letter_code
_entity_poly.pdbx_strand_id
1 'polypeptide(L)'
;MEEACEIARLPEELLSAALARTTPRDACRAAAVSPAFRAAADSDDVWAGFLPPGGLPPLADGEPPAPAPPSSKKELFLRLSAGPALLQDKLVSVWLDRETGAKCYMLSARNLFIVWGNTPEYWTWIPLEDSRFSEGAELVNVCWFEIHGKIHGKMLSQGTTYAAYMVFKMDENSYGLNFPVQEASVSSGATNLTRKVCLQADDGDEDEYEYVEEEDEEDDEEEEDEDEDDDDEYYRALTDRRVVSHKENVTFPQKRADGWLELELGEFLNEGGDDGEVSISLTETKSGRWKSGLIVQGIEIRHKKSG
;
A
#
# COMPACT_ATOMS: atom_id res chain seq x y z
N MET A 1 42.66 -16.35 -29.58
CA MET A 1 42.89 -16.43 -28.11
C MET A 1 41.90 -15.50 -27.50
N GLU A 2 40.83 -16.05 -26.92
CA GLU A 2 39.91 -15.25 -26.12
C GLU A 2 40.62 -14.80 -24.85
N GLU A 3 40.79 -13.50 -24.66
CA GLU A 3 41.25 -12.95 -23.40
C GLU A 3 40.18 -13.31 -22.35
N ALA A 4 40.51 -14.29 -21.52
CA ALA A 4 39.64 -14.66 -20.41
C ALA A 4 39.47 -13.42 -19.51
N CYS A 5 38.22 -13.00 -19.29
CA CYS A 5 37.86 -11.85 -18.45
C CYS A 5 38.59 -11.97 -17.11
N GLU A 6 39.44 -11.00 -16.78
CA GLU A 6 40.29 -11.02 -15.58
C GLU A 6 39.47 -11.11 -14.28
N ILE A 7 38.22 -10.59 -14.29
CA ILE A 7 37.25 -10.65 -13.18
C ILE A 7 36.93 -12.11 -12.80
N ALA A 8 36.85 -13.04 -13.78
CA ALA A 8 36.59 -14.45 -13.49
C ALA A 8 37.76 -15.18 -12.81
N ARG A 9 38.93 -14.54 -12.69
CA ARG A 9 40.11 -15.06 -11.99
C ARG A 9 40.21 -14.59 -10.52
N LEU A 10 39.30 -13.70 -10.08
CA LEU A 10 39.26 -13.26 -8.69
C LEU A 10 38.94 -14.43 -7.76
N PRO A 11 39.55 -14.48 -6.56
CA PRO A 11 39.15 -15.42 -5.52
C PRO A 11 37.64 -15.29 -5.19
N GLU A 12 37.04 -16.42 -4.83
CA GLU A 12 35.59 -16.50 -4.52
C GLU A 12 35.18 -15.47 -3.45
N GLU A 13 36.01 -15.26 -2.44
CA GLU A 13 35.77 -14.31 -1.35
C GLU A 13 35.66 -12.86 -1.86
N LEU A 14 36.46 -12.48 -2.86
CA LEU A 14 36.36 -11.14 -3.46
C LEU A 14 35.14 -10.98 -4.35
N LEU A 15 34.77 -12.04 -5.09
CA LEU A 15 33.54 -12.06 -5.87
C LEU A 15 32.32 -11.97 -4.95
N SER A 16 32.29 -12.75 -3.87
CA SER A 16 31.24 -12.72 -2.84
C SER A 16 31.12 -11.34 -2.21
N ALA A 17 32.25 -10.73 -1.79
CA ALA A 17 32.26 -9.39 -1.21
C ALA A 17 31.76 -8.31 -2.18
N ALA A 18 32.02 -8.46 -3.48
CA ALA A 18 31.51 -7.57 -4.51
C ALA A 18 29.99 -7.77 -4.70
N LEU A 19 29.53 -9.01 -4.81
CA LEU A 19 28.14 -9.36 -5.00
C LEU A 19 27.26 -8.98 -3.78
N ALA A 20 27.77 -9.09 -2.57
CA ALA A 20 27.06 -8.66 -1.36
C ALA A 20 26.76 -7.15 -1.32
N ARG A 21 27.38 -6.35 -2.19
CA ARG A 21 27.12 -4.90 -2.35
C ARG A 21 26.18 -4.57 -3.50
N THR A 22 25.67 -5.57 -4.18
CA THR A 22 24.68 -5.42 -5.25
C THR A 22 23.27 -5.71 -4.74
N THR A 23 22.36 -6.06 -5.63
CA THR A 23 20.99 -6.45 -5.26
C THR A 23 20.81 -7.97 -5.34
N PRO A 24 19.82 -8.55 -4.66
CA PRO A 24 19.48 -9.97 -4.81
C PRO A 24 19.25 -10.37 -6.27
N ARG A 25 18.65 -9.50 -7.06
CA ARG A 25 18.42 -9.69 -8.49
C ARG A 25 19.73 -9.75 -9.27
N ASP A 26 20.67 -8.85 -8.98
CA ASP A 26 21.95 -8.81 -9.69
C ASP A 26 22.87 -9.96 -9.27
N ALA A 27 22.84 -10.39 -8.01
CA ALA A 27 23.52 -11.61 -7.57
C ALA A 27 22.99 -12.85 -8.33
N CYS A 28 21.67 -12.97 -8.50
CA CYS A 28 21.09 -14.04 -9.32
C CYS A 28 21.51 -13.97 -10.78
N ARG A 29 21.62 -12.78 -11.37
CA ARG A 29 22.11 -12.60 -12.75
C ARG A 29 23.58 -12.95 -12.87
N ALA A 30 24.39 -12.54 -11.91
CA ALA A 30 25.81 -12.85 -11.88
C ALA A 30 26.07 -14.37 -11.84
N ALA A 31 25.24 -15.15 -11.17
CA ALA A 31 25.32 -16.62 -11.12
C ALA A 31 25.26 -17.29 -12.51
N ALA A 32 24.70 -16.61 -13.51
CA ALA A 32 24.63 -17.12 -14.89
C ALA A 32 25.89 -16.86 -15.72
N VAL A 33 26.85 -16.03 -15.24
CA VAL A 33 28.02 -15.59 -15.98
C VAL A 33 29.07 -16.69 -16.07
N SER A 34 29.39 -17.36 -14.95
CA SER A 34 30.37 -18.44 -14.89
C SER A 34 30.19 -19.31 -13.65
N PRO A 35 30.84 -20.52 -13.61
CA PRO A 35 30.85 -21.35 -12.39
C PRO A 35 31.38 -20.64 -11.15
N ALA A 36 32.43 -19.81 -11.29
CA ALA A 36 33.02 -19.03 -10.20
C ALA A 36 32.06 -17.98 -9.65
N PHE A 37 31.36 -17.24 -10.54
CA PHE A 37 30.33 -16.31 -10.15
C PHE A 37 29.12 -17.01 -9.50
N ARG A 38 28.78 -18.21 -9.96
CA ARG A 38 27.69 -19.00 -9.37
C ARG A 38 28.05 -19.41 -7.94
N ALA A 39 29.26 -19.96 -7.71
CA ALA A 39 29.72 -20.33 -6.38
C ALA A 39 29.68 -19.13 -5.42
N ALA A 40 30.24 -17.99 -5.83
CA ALA A 40 30.21 -16.75 -5.07
C ALA A 40 28.79 -16.25 -4.80
N ALA A 41 27.91 -16.25 -5.81
CA ALA A 41 26.52 -15.80 -5.72
C ALA A 41 25.62 -16.73 -4.87
N ASP A 42 26.01 -17.99 -4.70
CA ASP A 42 25.29 -18.94 -3.83
C ASP A 42 25.82 -18.93 -2.39
N SER A 43 26.88 -18.17 -2.10
CA SER A 43 27.47 -18.15 -0.76
C SER A 43 26.54 -17.49 0.26
N ASP A 44 26.52 -18.03 1.48
CA ASP A 44 25.73 -17.48 2.60
C ASP A 44 26.16 -16.07 3.00
N ASP A 45 27.41 -15.66 2.72
CA ASP A 45 27.92 -14.32 3.00
C ASP A 45 27.22 -13.26 2.15
N VAL A 46 26.96 -13.56 0.87
CA VAL A 46 26.22 -12.68 -0.05
C VAL A 46 24.77 -12.52 0.44
N TRP A 47 24.10 -13.64 0.70
CA TRP A 47 22.69 -13.64 1.10
C TRP A 47 22.45 -13.13 2.52
N ALA A 48 23.48 -13.19 3.39
CA ALA A 48 23.42 -12.52 4.69
C ALA A 48 23.24 -11.01 4.58
N GLY A 49 23.86 -10.40 3.56
CA GLY A 49 23.74 -8.96 3.29
C GLY A 49 22.36 -8.53 2.80
N PHE A 50 21.61 -9.45 2.16
CA PHE A 50 20.26 -9.18 1.64
C PHE A 50 19.15 -9.48 2.66
N LEU A 51 19.45 -10.25 3.69
CA LEU A 51 18.51 -10.48 4.77
C LEU A 51 18.50 -9.28 5.73
N PRO A 52 17.34 -8.90 6.30
CA PRO A 52 17.26 -7.79 7.22
C PRO A 52 18.12 -8.03 8.46
N PRO A 53 18.94 -7.06 8.89
CA PRO A 53 19.68 -7.15 10.15
C PRO A 53 18.70 -7.34 11.32
N GLY A 54 18.95 -8.34 12.17
CA GLY A 54 18.06 -8.68 13.28
C GLY A 54 16.89 -9.61 12.90
N GLY A 55 16.77 -10.01 11.62
CA GLY A 55 15.74 -10.92 11.15
C GLY A 55 14.36 -10.26 10.94
N LEU A 56 13.34 -11.08 10.78
CA LEU A 56 11.95 -10.65 10.75
C LEU A 56 11.29 -10.80 12.13
N PRO A 57 10.22 -10.05 12.42
CA PRO A 57 9.39 -10.30 13.60
C PRO A 57 8.88 -11.75 13.63
N PRO A 58 8.48 -12.27 14.79
CA PRO A 58 7.96 -13.63 14.91
C PRO A 58 6.74 -13.83 13.98
N LEU A 59 6.80 -14.89 13.16
CA LEU A 59 5.71 -15.29 12.27
C LEU A 59 4.67 -16.11 13.03
N ALA A 60 3.45 -16.16 12.50
CA ALA A 60 2.38 -17.00 13.02
C ALA A 60 2.68 -18.49 12.81
N ASP A 61 2.08 -19.34 13.64
CA ASP A 61 2.21 -20.78 13.51
C ASP A 61 1.69 -21.26 12.15
N GLY A 62 2.48 -22.11 11.48
CA GLY A 62 2.15 -22.63 10.14
C GLY A 62 2.59 -21.75 8.98
N GLU A 63 3.10 -20.55 9.24
CA GLU A 63 3.66 -19.68 8.19
C GLU A 63 5.03 -20.16 7.71
N PRO A 64 5.42 -19.92 6.44
CA PRO A 64 6.77 -20.23 5.98
C PRO A 64 7.82 -19.53 6.89
N PRO A 65 8.92 -20.17 7.25
CA PRO A 65 9.62 -21.22 6.51
C PRO A 65 9.38 -22.66 6.96
N ALA A 66 8.26 -23.01 7.57
CA ALA A 66 7.95 -24.42 7.85
C ALA A 66 7.72 -25.22 6.53
N PRO A 67 8.01 -26.55 6.44
CA PRO A 67 8.18 -27.47 7.56
C PRO A 67 9.64 -27.82 7.91
N ALA A 68 10.64 -27.40 7.13
CA ALA A 68 12.05 -27.68 7.42
C ALA A 68 12.86 -26.36 7.52
N PRO A 69 13.85 -26.30 8.42
CA PRO A 69 14.75 -25.15 8.46
C PRO A 69 15.42 -24.96 7.08
N PRO A 70 15.61 -23.71 6.61
CA PRO A 70 16.28 -23.45 5.33
C PRO A 70 17.72 -23.98 5.37
N SER A 71 18.16 -24.59 4.28
CA SER A 71 19.49 -25.15 4.15
C SER A 71 20.58 -24.11 3.92
N SER A 72 20.17 -22.88 3.49
CA SER A 72 21.06 -21.76 3.24
C SER A 72 20.34 -20.43 3.43
N LYS A 73 21.09 -19.32 3.54
CA LYS A 73 20.53 -17.98 3.62
C LYS A 73 19.84 -17.57 2.32
N LYS A 74 20.31 -18.07 1.16
CA LYS A 74 19.64 -17.91 -0.11
C LYS A 74 18.24 -18.52 -0.09
N GLU A 75 18.11 -19.76 0.37
CA GLU A 75 16.82 -20.41 0.48
C GLU A 75 15.88 -19.69 1.43
N LEU A 76 16.40 -19.22 2.58
CA LEU A 76 15.63 -18.38 3.51
C LEU A 76 15.10 -17.12 2.82
N PHE A 77 15.98 -16.38 2.12
CA PHE A 77 15.58 -15.18 1.38
C PHE A 77 14.49 -15.49 0.35
N LEU A 78 14.68 -16.54 -0.45
CA LEU A 78 13.71 -16.93 -1.48
C LEU A 78 12.35 -17.30 -0.87
N ARG A 79 12.32 -17.98 0.26
CA ARG A 79 11.07 -18.29 0.98
C ARG A 79 10.38 -17.04 1.48
N LEU A 80 11.13 -16.11 2.11
CA LEU A 80 10.59 -14.86 2.64
C LEU A 80 10.16 -13.87 1.55
N SER A 81 10.69 -14.02 0.33
CA SER A 81 10.32 -13.21 -0.83
C SER A 81 9.30 -13.88 -1.75
N ALA A 82 8.88 -15.12 -1.46
CA ALA A 82 7.89 -15.84 -2.26
C ALA A 82 6.46 -15.27 -2.12
N GLY A 83 6.17 -14.67 -0.98
CA GLY A 83 4.89 -14.03 -0.69
C GLY A 83 4.80 -13.57 0.75
N PRO A 84 3.75 -12.82 1.11
CA PRO A 84 3.55 -12.33 2.45
C PRO A 84 3.27 -13.46 3.45
N ALA A 85 3.89 -13.38 4.63
CA ALA A 85 3.68 -14.25 5.78
C ALA A 85 3.04 -13.46 6.93
N LEU A 86 2.09 -14.06 7.65
CA LEU A 86 1.44 -13.41 8.79
C LEU A 86 2.37 -13.33 9.99
N LEU A 87 2.37 -12.20 10.68
CA LEU A 87 2.96 -12.08 12.01
C LEU A 87 2.11 -12.81 13.05
N GLN A 88 2.66 -13.00 14.25
CA GLN A 88 2.04 -13.79 15.32
C GLN A 88 0.62 -13.36 15.70
N ASP A 89 0.32 -12.07 15.61
CA ASP A 89 -1.02 -11.49 15.86
C ASP A 89 -2.01 -11.72 14.72
N LYS A 90 -1.54 -12.15 13.54
CA LYS A 90 -2.31 -12.33 12.29
C LYS A 90 -2.99 -11.07 11.76
N LEU A 91 -2.62 -9.90 12.28
CA LEU A 91 -3.13 -8.60 11.85
C LEU A 91 -2.20 -7.86 10.88
N VAL A 92 -0.96 -8.32 10.81
CA VAL A 92 0.07 -7.76 9.93
C VAL A 92 0.73 -8.90 9.16
N SER A 93 1.00 -8.70 7.89
CA SER A 93 1.84 -9.59 7.11
C SER A 93 3.14 -8.91 6.70
N VAL A 94 4.19 -9.72 6.46
CA VAL A 94 5.54 -9.27 6.10
C VAL A 94 6.11 -10.14 4.99
N TRP A 95 6.86 -9.54 4.07
CA TRP A 95 7.68 -10.24 3.08
C TRP A 95 8.91 -9.40 2.71
N LEU A 96 9.82 -9.99 1.96
CA LEU A 96 10.96 -9.28 1.39
C LEU A 96 10.73 -8.97 -0.08
N ASP A 97 11.03 -7.76 -0.49
CA ASP A 97 11.06 -7.41 -1.90
C ASP A 97 12.13 -8.23 -2.62
N ARG A 98 11.76 -8.89 -3.71
CA ARG A 98 12.65 -9.82 -4.43
C ARG A 98 13.83 -9.13 -5.12
N GLU A 99 13.69 -7.86 -5.45
CA GLU A 99 14.70 -7.10 -6.18
C GLU A 99 15.71 -6.46 -5.25
N THR A 100 15.25 -5.94 -4.10
CA THR A 100 16.06 -5.13 -3.19
C THR A 100 16.35 -5.79 -1.84
N GLY A 101 15.51 -6.74 -1.42
CA GLY A 101 15.54 -7.31 -0.07
C GLY A 101 14.88 -6.42 0.99
N ALA A 102 14.27 -5.31 0.59
CA ALA A 102 13.55 -4.42 1.50
C ALA A 102 12.37 -5.14 2.16
N LYS A 103 12.17 -4.88 3.46
CA LYS A 103 11.00 -5.39 4.20
C LYS A 103 9.74 -4.68 3.74
N CYS A 104 8.73 -5.43 3.35
CA CYS A 104 7.41 -4.93 3.00
C CYS A 104 6.38 -5.44 4.00
N TYR A 105 5.35 -4.67 4.26
CA TYR A 105 4.31 -4.99 5.23
C TYR A 105 2.93 -4.72 4.66
N MET A 106 1.93 -5.44 5.18
CA MET A 106 0.53 -5.11 4.99
C MET A 106 -0.17 -5.13 6.34
N LEU A 107 -0.80 -4.04 6.67
CA LEU A 107 -1.67 -3.86 7.83
C LEU A 107 -3.07 -4.28 7.42
N SER A 108 -3.67 -5.27 8.09
CA SER A 108 -5.07 -5.67 7.83
C SER A 108 -6.04 -4.55 8.19
N ALA A 109 -7.25 -4.57 7.66
CA ALA A 109 -8.31 -3.65 8.06
C ALA A 109 -8.54 -3.66 9.59
N ARG A 110 -8.38 -4.80 10.26
CA ARG A 110 -8.46 -4.92 11.74
C ARG A 110 -7.32 -4.21 12.48
N ASN A 111 -6.20 -3.95 11.83
CA ASN A 111 -5.06 -3.21 12.39
C ASN A 111 -5.17 -1.70 12.14
N LEU A 112 -6.12 -1.26 11.32
CA LEU A 112 -6.37 0.14 11.03
C LEU A 112 -7.31 0.76 12.07
N PHE A 113 -7.16 2.05 12.29
CA PHE A 113 -8.18 2.85 12.94
C PHE A 113 -9.19 3.31 11.89
N ILE A 114 -10.42 2.85 12.00
CA ILE A 114 -11.53 3.21 11.12
C ILE A 114 -12.56 3.91 11.99
N VAL A 115 -12.90 5.16 11.65
CA VAL A 115 -13.93 5.91 12.39
C VAL A 115 -15.26 5.16 12.31
N TRP A 116 -15.87 4.93 13.47
CA TRP A 116 -17.07 4.09 13.65
C TRP A 116 -16.93 2.63 13.16
N GLY A 117 -15.73 2.12 12.99
CA GLY A 117 -15.45 0.77 12.49
C GLY A 117 -16.06 -0.38 13.33
N ASN A 118 -16.52 -0.09 14.57
CA ASN A 118 -17.23 -1.03 15.43
C ASN A 118 -18.74 -0.78 15.50
N THR A 119 -19.28 0.11 14.67
CA THR A 119 -20.70 0.45 14.61
C THR A 119 -21.31 -0.23 13.39
N PRO A 120 -22.16 -1.28 13.56
CA PRO A 120 -22.65 -2.10 12.45
C PRO A 120 -23.47 -1.35 11.42
N GLU A 121 -24.06 -0.21 11.79
CA GLU A 121 -24.81 0.68 10.90
C GLU A 121 -23.90 1.38 9.89
N TYR A 122 -22.60 1.48 10.18
CA TYR A 122 -21.60 2.19 9.36
C TYR A 122 -20.60 1.24 8.73
N TRP A 123 -20.14 0.19 9.45
CA TRP A 123 -19.15 -0.75 8.98
C TRP A 123 -19.49 -2.18 9.41
N THR A 124 -19.35 -3.12 8.49
CA THR A 124 -19.49 -4.56 8.74
C THR A 124 -18.15 -5.27 8.53
N TRP A 125 -17.85 -6.24 9.38
CA TRP A 125 -16.67 -7.08 9.22
C TRP A 125 -17.03 -8.36 8.50
N ILE A 126 -16.49 -8.55 7.30
CA ILE A 126 -16.83 -9.69 6.44
C ILE A 126 -15.63 -10.63 6.27
N PRO A 127 -15.85 -11.94 6.15
CA PRO A 127 -14.77 -12.88 5.86
C PRO A 127 -14.20 -12.65 4.46
N LEU A 128 -12.88 -12.77 4.33
CA LEU A 128 -12.18 -12.65 3.05
C LEU A 128 -11.60 -14.02 2.67
N GLU A 129 -12.15 -14.66 1.62
CA GLU A 129 -11.69 -15.96 1.15
C GLU A 129 -10.42 -15.87 0.29
N ASP A 130 -10.20 -14.76 -0.38
CA ASP A 130 -9.09 -14.50 -1.30
C ASP A 130 -8.00 -13.59 -0.69
N SER A 131 -7.91 -13.57 0.63
CA SER A 131 -6.92 -12.81 1.40
C SER A 131 -6.19 -13.70 2.41
N ARG A 132 -5.00 -13.26 2.82
CA ARG A 132 -4.32 -13.86 3.99
C ARG A 132 -4.95 -13.47 5.31
N PHE A 133 -5.62 -12.32 5.34
CA PHE A 133 -6.39 -11.89 6.51
C PHE A 133 -7.76 -12.53 6.48
N SER A 134 -8.23 -12.91 7.65
CA SER A 134 -9.53 -13.61 7.79
C SER A 134 -10.73 -12.69 7.51
N GLU A 135 -10.56 -11.39 7.70
CA GLU A 135 -11.66 -10.42 7.61
C GLU A 135 -11.22 -9.12 6.95
N GLY A 136 -12.15 -8.46 6.28
CA GLY A 136 -12.07 -7.09 5.77
C GLY A 136 -13.16 -6.22 6.37
N ALA A 137 -13.03 -4.91 6.22
CA ALA A 137 -14.02 -3.94 6.62
C ALA A 137 -14.85 -3.53 5.40
N GLU A 138 -16.15 -3.79 5.43
CA GLU A 138 -17.11 -3.37 4.43
C GLU A 138 -17.83 -2.10 4.90
N LEU A 139 -17.77 -1.08 4.07
CA LEU A 139 -18.44 0.20 4.28
C LEU A 139 -19.92 0.05 3.95
N VAL A 140 -20.76 0.08 4.99
CA VAL A 140 -22.22 0.03 4.83
C VAL A 140 -22.73 1.40 4.38
N ASN A 141 -22.49 2.43 5.20
CA ASN A 141 -22.87 3.79 4.84
C ASN A 141 -22.27 4.82 5.80
N VAL A 142 -21.50 5.81 5.33
CA VAL A 142 -20.99 6.92 6.16
C VAL A 142 -20.97 8.23 5.39
N CYS A 143 -21.23 9.35 6.08
CA CYS A 143 -20.96 10.69 5.58
C CYS A 143 -19.59 11.25 6.01
N TRP A 144 -19.01 10.69 7.06
CA TRP A 144 -17.67 11.01 7.57
C TRP A 144 -16.76 9.81 7.34
N PHE A 145 -15.89 9.89 6.33
CA PHE A 145 -15.00 8.81 5.93
C PHE A 145 -13.57 9.08 6.41
N GLU A 146 -13.06 8.20 7.30
CA GLU A 146 -11.74 8.39 7.87
C GLU A 146 -11.11 7.06 8.28
N ILE A 147 -9.94 6.75 7.69
CA ILE A 147 -9.15 5.53 7.92
C ILE A 147 -7.70 5.91 8.18
N HIS A 148 -7.08 5.35 9.24
CA HIS A 148 -5.68 5.55 9.58
C HIS A 148 -4.94 4.23 9.77
N GLY A 149 -3.72 4.16 9.24
CA GLY A 149 -2.75 3.10 9.50
C GLY A 149 -1.48 3.68 10.13
N LYS A 150 -0.79 2.88 10.95
CA LYS A 150 0.46 3.26 11.60
C LYS A 150 1.46 2.12 11.57
N ILE A 151 2.73 2.45 11.31
CA ILE A 151 3.85 1.52 11.38
C ILE A 151 5.08 2.21 11.97
N HIS A 152 5.86 1.50 12.79
CA HIS A 152 7.12 2.03 13.28
C HIS A 152 8.23 1.96 12.23
N GLY A 153 8.99 3.04 12.03
CA GLY A 153 10.11 3.12 11.09
C GLY A 153 11.17 2.02 11.30
N LYS A 154 11.39 1.57 12.55
CA LYS A 154 12.29 0.45 12.87
C LYS A 154 11.87 -0.91 12.27
N MET A 155 10.60 -1.09 11.97
CA MET A 155 10.12 -2.29 11.27
C MET A 155 10.57 -2.31 9.81
N LEU A 156 10.73 -1.16 9.20
CA LEU A 156 11.09 -0.96 7.80
C LEU A 156 12.61 -1.07 7.58
N SER A 157 13.02 -1.21 6.33
CA SER A 157 14.43 -1.17 5.94
C SER A 157 14.93 0.28 5.92
N GLN A 158 16.13 0.50 6.47
CA GLN A 158 16.75 1.82 6.55
C GLN A 158 17.20 2.31 5.16
N GLY A 159 17.19 3.63 4.93
CA GLY A 159 17.63 4.24 3.67
C GLY A 159 16.76 3.87 2.47
N THR A 160 15.52 3.49 2.71
CA THR A 160 14.61 2.96 1.68
C THR A 160 13.41 3.89 1.49
N THR A 161 13.10 4.22 0.24
CA THR A 161 11.86 4.92 -0.10
C THR A 161 10.72 3.92 -0.19
N TYR A 162 9.65 4.19 0.54
CA TYR A 162 8.44 3.39 0.59
C TYR A 162 7.26 4.14 -0.02
N ALA A 163 6.29 3.39 -0.52
CA ALA A 163 4.96 3.90 -0.84
C ALA A 163 3.91 3.09 -0.07
N ALA A 164 2.85 3.79 0.35
CA ALA A 164 1.69 3.22 1.03
C ALA A 164 0.53 3.11 0.03
N TYR A 165 -0.16 1.96 0.06
CA TYR A 165 -1.27 1.66 -0.84
C TYR A 165 -2.47 1.18 -0.04
N MET A 166 -3.65 1.78 -0.25
CA MET A 166 -4.90 1.19 0.18
C MET A 166 -5.24 0.02 -0.75
N VAL A 167 -5.50 -1.16 -0.19
CA VAL A 167 -5.92 -2.35 -0.94
C VAL A 167 -7.38 -2.65 -0.62
N PHE A 168 -8.23 -2.67 -1.65
CA PHE A 168 -9.68 -2.72 -1.47
C PHE A 168 -10.39 -3.34 -2.69
N LYS A 169 -11.68 -3.61 -2.52
CA LYS A 169 -12.64 -3.92 -3.59
C LYS A 169 -13.80 -2.96 -3.53
N MET A 170 -14.54 -2.88 -4.62
CA MET A 170 -15.80 -2.15 -4.72
C MET A 170 -16.94 -3.15 -4.86
N ASP A 171 -18.02 -2.92 -4.13
CA ASP A 171 -19.28 -3.59 -4.36
C ASP A 171 -19.96 -3.05 -5.63
N GLU A 172 -20.82 -3.84 -6.26
CA GLU A 172 -21.55 -3.44 -7.47
C GLU A 172 -22.46 -2.24 -7.24
N ASN A 173 -22.93 -2.04 -6.00
CA ASN A 173 -23.81 -0.93 -5.60
C ASN A 173 -23.04 0.18 -4.86
N SER A 174 -21.72 0.27 -5.05
CA SER A 174 -20.93 1.32 -4.43
C SER A 174 -21.31 2.71 -4.94
N TYR A 175 -21.34 3.70 -4.02
CA TYR A 175 -21.63 5.09 -4.39
C TYR A 175 -20.89 6.09 -3.48
N GLY A 176 -20.75 7.33 -3.98
CA GLY A 176 -20.18 8.45 -3.24
C GLY A 176 -18.66 8.37 -3.03
N LEU A 177 -17.98 7.45 -3.71
CA LEU A 177 -16.53 7.24 -3.60
C LEU A 177 -15.74 7.85 -4.77
N ASN A 178 -16.46 8.35 -5.80
CA ASN A 178 -15.91 9.11 -6.92
C ASN A 178 -15.83 10.61 -6.64
N PHE A 179 -16.80 11.16 -5.88
CA PHE A 179 -16.89 12.58 -5.56
C PHE A 179 -17.55 12.82 -4.19
N PRO A 180 -17.05 13.78 -3.38
CA PRO A 180 -15.80 14.51 -3.61
C PRO A 180 -14.56 13.64 -3.49
N VAL A 181 -13.46 14.07 -4.10
CA VAL A 181 -12.17 13.38 -4.00
C VAL A 181 -11.72 13.33 -2.55
N GLN A 182 -11.07 12.22 -2.21
CA GLN A 182 -10.55 11.99 -0.86
C GLN A 182 -9.15 12.61 -0.72
N GLU A 183 -8.77 12.89 0.51
CA GLU A 183 -7.44 13.34 0.88
C GLU A 183 -6.65 12.17 1.48
N ALA A 184 -5.51 11.82 0.87
CA ALA A 184 -4.56 10.87 1.42
C ALA A 184 -3.35 11.61 1.98
N SER A 185 -2.87 11.18 3.16
CA SER A 185 -1.71 11.77 3.80
C SER A 185 -0.76 10.69 4.32
N VAL A 186 0.54 10.94 4.17
CA VAL A 186 1.60 10.11 4.76
C VAL A 186 2.55 11.03 5.51
N SER A 187 2.71 10.79 6.82
CA SER A 187 3.64 11.53 7.66
C SER A 187 4.71 10.62 8.25
N SER A 188 5.97 11.06 8.19
CA SER A 188 7.14 10.39 8.75
C SER A 188 8.08 11.43 9.35
N GLY A 189 8.27 11.41 10.66
CA GLY A 189 9.04 12.43 11.36
C GLY A 189 8.45 13.83 11.16
N ALA A 190 9.26 14.76 10.63
CA ALA A 190 8.84 16.12 10.33
C ALA A 190 8.16 16.28 8.96
N THR A 191 8.17 15.25 8.12
CA THR A 191 7.61 15.30 6.76
C THR A 191 6.15 14.87 6.79
N ASN A 192 5.28 15.68 6.18
CA ASN A 192 3.89 15.34 5.93
C ASN A 192 3.57 15.63 4.46
N LEU A 193 3.19 14.62 3.72
CA LEU A 193 2.81 14.71 2.31
C LEU A 193 1.33 14.40 2.17
N THR A 194 0.60 15.30 1.57
CA THR A 194 -0.84 15.17 1.31
C THR A 194 -1.08 15.21 -0.18
N ARG A 195 -2.02 14.39 -0.66
CA ARG A 195 -2.46 14.36 -2.07
C ARG A 195 -3.96 14.12 -2.18
N LYS A 196 -4.54 14.57 -3.29
CA LYS A 196 -5.92 14.24 -3.67
C LYS A 196 -5.93 12.85 -4.32
N VAL A 197 -6.88 12.01 -3.92
CA VAL A 197 -7.07 10.66 -4.46
C VAL A 197 -8.55 10.42 -4.73
N CYS A 198 -8.86 9.51 -5.64
CA CYS A 198 -10.23 9.11 -5.93
C CYS A 198 -10.34 7.59 -5.82
N LEU A 199 -11.23 7.08 -4.97
CA LEU A 199 -11.40 5.63 -4.77
C LEU A 199 -12.13 4.94 -5.92
N GLN A 200 -13.02 5.66 -6.61
CA GLN A 200 -13.82 5.12 -7.70
C GLN A 200 -13.59 5.94 -8.97
N ALA A 201 -12.86 5.37 -9.95
CA ALA A 201 -12.79 5.97 -11.27
C ALA A 201 -14.17 5.93 -11.92
N ASP A 202 -14.55 7.00 -12.58
CA ASP A 202 -15.76 7.00 -13.39
C ASP A 202 -15.49 6.16 -14.66
N ASP A 203 -16.28 5.11 -14.90
CA ASP A 203 -16.18 4.28 -16.12
C ASP A 203 -16.80 4.99 -17.37
N GLY A 204 -17.08 6.29 -17.26
CA GLY A 204 -17.64 7.12 -18.33
C GLY A 204 -16.59 7.52 -19.36
N ASP A 205 -16.97 7.46 -20.62
CA ASP A 205 -16.24 7.83 -21.82
C ASP A 205 -15.37 9.10 -21.65
N GLU A 206 -14.26 9.17 -22.39
CA GLU A 206 -13.19 10.20 -22.37
C GLU A 206 -13.67 11.64 -22.68
N ASP A 207 -14.88 12.02 -22.28
CA ASP A 207 -15.38 13.37 -22.48
C ASP A 207 -14.91 14.32 -21.36
N GLU A 208 -14.39 15.44 -21.77
CA GLU A 208 -13.76 16.53 -21.05
C GLU A 208 -14.71 17.14 -19.99
N TYR A 209 -14.45 16.88 -18.70
CA TYR A 209 -15.26 17.41 -17.60
C TYR A 209 -14.54 18.56 -16.89
N GLU A 210 -15.19 19.70 -16.79
CA GLU A 210 -14.68 20.93 -16.18
C GLU A 210 -15.18 21.05 -14.72
N TYR A 211 -14.24 21.16 -13.78
CA TYR A 211 -14.52 21.37 -12.37
C TYR A 211 -14.68 22.87 -12.10
N VAL A 212 -15.80 23.29 -11.57
CA VAL A 212 -16.00 24.65 -11.06
C VAL A 212 -15.99 24.59 -9.54
N GLU A 213 -14.96 25.13 -8.90
CA GLU A 213 -15.00 25.45 -7.47
C GLU A 213 -15.90 26.69 -7.34
N GLU A 214 -17.08 26.54 -6.74
CA GLU A 214 -17.82 27.68 -6.23
C GLU A 214 -17.14 28.08 -4.91
N GLU A 215 -16.44 29.22 -4.90
CA GLU A 215 -16.08 29.90 -3.66
C GLU A 215 -17.41 30.34 -3.04
N ASP A 216 -17.71 29.81 -1.84
CA ASP A 216 -18.84 30.27 -1.03
C ASP A 216 -18.59 31.72 -0.63
N GLU A 217 -19.11 32.67 -1.40
CA GLU A 217 -19.33 34.03 -0.95
C GLU A 217 -20.50 33.98 0.04
N GLU A 218 -20.18 34.18 1.32
CA GLU A 218 -21.16 34.38 2.38
C GLU A 218 -21.90 35.69 2.09
N ASP A 219 -23.05 35.62 1.44
CA ASP A 219 -24.04 36.68 1.45
C ASP A 219 -25.16 36.32 2.42
N ASP A 220 -25.12 36.98 3.59
CA ASP A 220 -26.20 37.08 4.54
C ASP A 220 -27.39 37.80 3.90
N GLU A 221 -28.41 37.08 3.46
CA GLU A 221 -29.77 37.66 3.31
C GLU A 221 -30.81 36.66 3.87
N GLU A 222 -31.36 37.09 4.99
CA GLU A 222 -32.59 36.52 5.60
C GLU A 222 -33.78 36.78 4.67
N GLU A 223 -34.45 35.72 4.17
CA GLU A 223 -35.87 35.79 3.84
C GLU A 223 -36.56 34.46 4.14
N GLU A 224 -37.58 34.59 5.03
CA GLU A 224 -38.57 33.59 5.34
C GLU A 224 -39.45 33.34 4.10
N ASP A 225 -39.80 32.07 3.77
CA ASP A 225 -41.19 31.65 3.62
C ASP A 225 -41.33 30.28 2.91
N GLU A 226 -42.08 29.41 3.62
CA GLU A 226 -43.11 28.46 3.20
C GLU A 226 -42.77 27.28 2.26
N ASP A 227 -42.87 26.09 2.87
CA ASP A 227 -43.44 24.83 2.36
C ASP A 227 -43.63 24.67 0.85
N GLU A 228 -42.78 23.78 0.22
CA GLU A 228 -43.26 22.79 -0.73
C GLU A 228 -42.13 21.86 -1.22
N ASP A 229 -42.37 20.53 -1.05
CA ASP A 229 -41.83 19.41 -1.80
C ASP A 229 -40.38 18.95 -1.59
N ASP A 230 -40.17 18.11 -0.57
CA ASP A 230 -38.96 17.34 -0.25
C ASP A 230 -38.49 16.33 -1.32
N ASP A 231 -39.23 16.16 -2.42
CA ASP A 231 -38.92 15.18 -3.47
C ASP A 231 -37.92 15.70 -4.53
N ASP A 232 -37.78 17.00 -4.71
CA ASP A 232 -36.89 17.60 -5.71
C ASP A 232 -35.40 17.60 -5.30
N GLU A 233 -35.10 17.61 -4.02
CA GLU A 233 -33.72 17.61 -3.52
C GLU A 233 -33.05 16.25 -3.72
N TYR A 234 -33.80 15.14 -3.61
CA TYR A 234 -33.31 13.79 -3.90
C TYR A 234 -32.97 13.60 -5.38
N TYR A 235 -33.75 14.14 -6.31
CA TYR A 235 -33.48 14.06 -7.75
C TYR A 235 -32.36 15.02 -8.19
N ARG A 236 -32.19 16.19 -7.55
CA ARG A 236 -31.05 17.08 -7.79
C ARG A 236 -29.73 16.42 -7.37
N ALA A 237 -29.69 15.69 -6.24
CA ALA A 237 -28.51 14.95 -5.80
C ALA A 237 -28.10 13.83 -6.76
N LEU A 238 -29.04 13.26 -7.54
CA LEU A 238 -28.78 12.23 -8.54
C LEU A 238 -28.31 12.80 -9.91
N THR A 239 -28.60 14.06 -10.19
CA THR A 239 -28.26 14.69 -11.47
C THR A 239 -26.98 15.52 -11.45
N ASP A 240 -26.44 15.81 -10.25
CA ASP A 240 -25.16 16.55 -10.12
C ASP A 240 -23.98 15.57 -10.26
N ARG A 241 -23.88 14.93 -11.43
CA ARG A 241 -22.70 14.21 -11.89
C ARG A 241 -21.63 15.22 -12.29
N ARG A 242 -21.00 15.85 -11.30
CA ARG A 242 -19.78 16.62 -11.55
C ARG A 242 -18.60 15.66 -11.59
N VAL A 243 -18.06 15.50 -12.75
CA VAL A 243 -16.95 14.61 -13.04
C VAL A 243 -15.64 15.34 -12.79
N VAL A 244 -14.73 14.69 -12.12
CA VAL A 244 -13.40 15.24 -11.79
C VAL A 244 -12.57 15.34 -13.06
N SER A 245 -12.18 16.54 -13.47
CA SER A 245 -11.26 16.76 -14.59
C SER A 245 -9.87 16.19 -14.31
N HIS A 246 -9.28 15.51 -15.30
CA HIS A 246 -7.88 15.02 -15.27
C HIS A 246 -6.81 16.14 -15.12
N LYS A 247 -7.20 17.41 -15.05
CA LYS A 247 -6.26 18.55 -14.90
C LYS A 247 -5.74 18.76 -13.49
N GLU A 248 -6.35 18.14 -12.47
CA GLU A 248 -5.82 18.14 -11.11
C GLU A 248 -5.01 16.85 -10.87
N ASN A 249 -3.93 16.94 -10.07
CA ASN A 249 -3.07 15.80 -9.67
C ASN A 249 -3.83 14.82 -8.75
N VAL A 250 -4.89 14.18 -9.26
CA VAL A 250 -5.66 13.15 -8.55
C VAL A 250 -5.09 11.79 -8.89
N THR A 251 -4.83 10.97 -7.88
CA THR A 251 -4.37 9.59 -8.06
C THR A 251 -5.58 8.66 -8.06
N PHE A 252 -5.63 7.75 -9.04
CA PHE A 252 -6.70 6.78 -9.24
C PHE A 252 -6.24 5.36 -8.91
N PRO A 253 -7.17 4.43 -8.59
CA PRO A 253 -6.86 3.05 -8.30
C PRO A 253 -6.32 2.31 -9.53
N GLN A 254 -5.49 1.30 -9.26
CA GLN A 254 -5.01 0.35 -10.26
C GLN A 254 -5.48 -1.06 -9.93
N LYS A 255 -5.79 -1.86 -10.97
CA LYS A 255 -6.16 -3.27 -10.81
C LYS A 255 -4.91 -4.10 -10.53
N ARG A 256 -4.98 -4.93 -9.49
CA ARG A 256 -3.94 -5.92 -9.12
C ARG A 256 -4.22 -7.25 -9.84
N ALA A 257 -3.16 -8.06 -9.97
CA ALA A 257 -3.28 -9.40 -10.57
C ALA A 257 -4.14 -10.38 -9.73
N ASP A 258 -4.30 -10.10 -8.43
CA ASP A 258 -5.08 -10.89 -7.49
C ASP A 258 -6.57 -10.50 -7.45
N GLY A 259 -7.00 -9.57 -8.31
CA GLY A 259 -8.38 -9.11 -8.43
C GLY A 259 -8.77 -7.99 -7.47
N TRP A 260 -7.87 -7.55 -6.59
CA TRP A 260 -8.03 -6.38 -5.74
C TRP A 260 -7.68 -5.10 -6.51
N LEU A 261 -8.12 -3.96 -6.00
CA LEU A 261 -7.68 -2.63 -6.41
C LEU A 261 -6.61 -2.13 -5.43
N GLU A 262 -5.69 -1.33 -5.92
CA GLU A 262 -4.74 -0.60 -5.07
C GLU A 262 -4.72 0.87 -5.43
N LEU A 263 -4.72 1.73 -4.41
CA LEU A 263 -4.63 3.18 -4.53
C LEU A 263 -3.41 3.68 -3.77
N GLU A 264 -2.47 4.34 -4.45
CA GLU A 264 -1.30 4.93 -3.82
C GLU A 264 -1.69 6.14 -2.97
N LEU A 265 -1.48 6.05 -1.65
CA LEU A 265 -1.78 7.10 -0.69
C LEU A 265 -0.64 8.11 -0.54
N GLY A 266 0.60 7.69 -0.75
CA GLY A 266 1.77 8.55 -0.66
C GLY A 266 3.07 7.78 -0.51
N GLU A 267 4.17 8.55 -0.49
CA GLU A 267 5.53 8.04 -0.41
C GLU A 267 6.25 8.67 0.79
N PHE A 268 7.25 7.96 1.32
CA PHE A 268 8.13 8.49 2.36
C PHE A 268 9.49 7.81 2.33
N LEU A 269 10.52 8.52 2.76
CA LEU A 269 11.86 7.96 2.96
C LEU A 269 12.01 7.51 4.42
N ASN A 270 12.36 6.25 4.65
CA ASN A 270 12.77 5.77 5.96
C ASN A 270 14.29 5.96 6.12
N GLU A 271 14.70 7.11 6.62
CA GLU A 271 16.14 7.42 6.81
C GLU A 271 16.83 6.51 7.83
N GLY A 272 16.05 5.92 8.73
CA GLY A 272 16.55 5.07 9.81
C GLY A 272 17.13 5.87 10.98
N GLY A 273 17.19 5.24 12.14
CA GLY A 273 17.76 5.83 13.35
C GLY A 273 16.77 6.60 14.22
N ASP A 274 15.53 6.81 13.75
CA ASP A 274 14.46 7.35 14.58
C ASP A 274 13.44 6.26 14.92
N ASP A 275 13.04 6.19 16.19
CA ASP A 275 11.91 5.35 16.64
C ASP A 275 10.56 5.93 16.18
N GLY A 276 10.58 6.80 15.16
CA GLY A 276 9.45 7.52 14.64
C GLY A 276 8.37 6.61 14.07
N GLU A 277 7.13 6.97 14.34
CA GLU A 277 5.95 6.36 13.75
C GLU A 277 5.68 6.97 12.38
N VAL A 278 5.40 6.14 11.39
CA VAL A 278 4.85 6.56 10.10
C VAL A 278 3.34 6.44 10.20
N SER A 279 2.64 7.55 10.00
CA SER A 279 1.17 7.60 9.98
C SER A 279 0.69 7.78 8.54
N ILE A 280 -0.34 7.02 8.18
CA ILE A 280 -0.95 7.00 6.85
C ILE A 280 -2.44 7.23 7.06
N SER A 281 -3.05 8.15 6.31
CA SER A 281 -4.49 8.41 6.40
C SER A 281 -5.14 8.54 5.04
N LEU A 282 -6.43 8.22 5.02
CA LEU A 282 -7.33 8.44 3.89
C LEU A 282 -8.64 8.99 4.45
N THR A 283 -9.03 10.20 4.02
CA THR A 283 -10.14 10.94 4.63
C THR A 283 -11.00 11.65 3.60
N GLU A 284 -12.30 11.72 3.90
CA GLU A 284 -13.24 12.68 3.32
C GLU A 284 -14.30 13.00 4.40
N THR A 285 -14.17 14.18 5.01
CA THR A 285 -14.91 14.56 6.21
C THR A 285 -15.63 15.90 6.09
N LYS A 286 -15.52 16.54 4.90
CA LYS A 286 -15.99 17.93 4.71
C LYS A 286 -17.36 18.01 4.04
N SER A 287 -17.64 17.13 3.09
CA SER A 287 -18.81 17.26 2.21
C SER A 287 -20.13 16.82 2.85
N GLY A 288 -20.09 16.01 3.91
CA GLY A 288 -21.29 15.38 4.45
C GLY A 288 -21.97 14.36 3.51
N ARG A 289 -21.44 14.11 2.31
CA ARG A 289 -22.04 13.18 1.36
C ARG A 289 -21.87 11.73 1.81
N TRP A 290 -22.91 10.94 1.67
CA TRP A 290 -22.92 9.54 2.04
C TRP A 290 -22.12 8.68 1.06
N LYS A 291 -21.43 7.67 1.59
CA LYS A 291 -20.56 6.74 0.85
C LYS A 291 -20.83 5.32 1.28
N SER A 292 -20.82 4.37 0.32
CA SER A 292 -21.09 2.96 0.57
C SER A 292 -20.32 2.05 -0.40
N GLY A 293 -20.19 0.77 -0.04
CA GLY A 293 -19.75 -0.29 -0.95
C GLY A 293 -18.26 -0.44 -1.12
N LEU A 294 -17.43 0.12 -0.20
CA LEU A 294 -15.99 -0.12 -0.16
C LEU A 294 -15.68 -1.33 0.73
N ILE A 295 -14.90 -2.28 0.25
CA ILE A 295 -14.40 -3.42 1.02
C ILE A 295 -12.90 -3.26 1.21
N VAL A 296 -12.46 -2.90 2.41
CA VAL A 296 -11.05 -2.65 2.74
C VAL A 296 -10.38 -3.94 3.19
N GLN A 297 -9.32 -4.36 2.49
CA GLN A 297 -8.42 -5.42 2.93
C GLN A 297 -7.38 -4.89 3.93
N GLY A 298 -6.79 -3.71 3.65
CA GLY A 298 -5.77 -3.10 4.49
C GLY A 298 -4.92 -2.07 3.78
N ILE A 299 -3.81 -1.69 4.42
CA ILE A 299 -2.79 -0.80 3.86
C ILE A 299 -1.49 -1.57 3.66
N GLU A 300 -1.04 -1.64 2.40
CA GLU A 300 0.24 -2.22 2.01
C GLU A 300 1.33 -1.14 1.97
N ILE A 301 2.49 -1.44 2.58
CA ILE A 301 3.66 -0.58 2.63
C ILE A 301 4.82 -1.33 1.99
N ARG A 302 5.25 -0.90 0.82
CA ARG A 302 6.28 -1.58 0.04
C ARG A 302 7.31 -0.61 -0.53
N HIS A 303 8.49 -1.15 -0.86
CA HIS A 303 9.54 -0.40 -1.53
C HIS A 303 9.01 0.27 -2.80
N LYS A 304 9.23 1.57 -2.95
CA LYS A 304 8.86 2.32 -4.15
C LYS A 304 9.86 2.00 -5.27
N LYS A 305 9.38 1.40 -6.35
CA LYS A 305 10.22 1.18 -7.54
C LYS A 305 10.52 2.52 -8.18
N SER A 306 11.80 2.81 -8.40
CA SER A 306 12.20 3.93 -9.24
C SER A 306 11.71 3.65 -10.65
N GLY A 307 10.85 4.53 -11.18
CA GLY A 307 10.34 4.46 -12.54
C GLY A 307 11.41 4.75 -13.59
#